data_9adcddfbede183e7b8c55ff076bfe6b0
#
_entry.id   9adcddfbede183e7b8c55ff076bfe6b0
#
_cell.length_a   1.000
_cell.length_b   1.000
_cell.length_c   1.000
_cell.angle_alpha   90.00
_cell.angle_beta   90.00
_cell.angle_gamma   90.00
#
_symmetry.space_group_name_H-M   'P 1'
#
loop_
_entity.id
_entity.type
_entity.pdbx_description
1 polymer ?
#
loop_
_entity_poly.entity_id
_entity_poly.type
_entity_poly.pdbx_seq_one_letter_code
_entity_poly.pdbx_strand_id
1 'polypeptide(L)'
;VIEEISIRNLGVIGEARLPLGPGFTAITGETGAGKTMVVSALGLLLGERSDAAAIRSGSAQAIVEGHWLIDPDGAVAERVRDAGGDVEGGELIIGRSISAEGRSRATVGGRTTPVSVLGELGEQLVVVHGQSDQIRLRSATAQREALDRFAGSELAAIVGTYQEVFRRWQANQGELDVLIAESDRRAREAEDLRVATAEIEAAAPRRGEDEELAERVERLTNLEDLRIAASHAVDLVSGQNSDEVADALSLLDTARRQLERVAQHDPEL
;
A
#
# COMPACT_ATOMS: atom_id res chain seq x y z
N VAL A 1 -36.36 -10.64 3.72
CA VAL A 1 -37.00 -11.57 4.70
C VAL A 1 -36.30 -12.92 4.56
N ILE A 2 -36.02 -13.58 5.71
CA ILE A 2 -35.53 -14.97 5.69
C ILE A 2 -36.70 -15.93 5.48
N GLU A 3 -36.59 -16.87 4.55
CA GLU A 3 -37.63 -17.82 4.22
C GLU A 3 -37.38 -19.19 4.76
N GLU A 4 -36.12 -19.69 4.73
CA GLU A 4 -35.75 -20.99 5.22
C GLU A 4 -34.33 -21.01 5.77
N ILE A 5 -34.09 -21.79 6.81
CA ILE A 5 -32.75 -22.21 7.25
C ILE A 5 -32.66 -23.73 7.16
N SER A 6 -31.68 -24.23 6.43
CA SER A 6 -31.32 -25.66 6.36
C SER A 6 -30.04 -25.92 7.15
N ILE A 7 -30.04 -26.88 8.03
CA ILE A 7 -28.94 -27.24 8.92
C ILE A 7 -28.61 -28.71 8.75
N ARG A 8 -27.34 -29.05 8.53
CA ARG A 8 -26.85 -30.43 8.50
C ARG A 8 -25.63 -30.60 9.39
N ASN A 9 -25.65 -31.62 10.21
CA ASN A 9 -24.54 -32.08 11.06
C ASN A 9 -23.99 -30.97 12.00
N LEU A 10 -24.85 -30.16 12.58
CA LEU A 10 -24.46 -29.13 13.53
C LEU A 10 -24.91 -29.51 14.96
N GLY A 11 -23.95 -29.73 15.85
CA GLY A 11 -24.20 -30.14 17.22
C GLY A 11 -25.09 -31.37 17.35
N VAL A 12 -26.23 -31.27 17.99
CA VAL A 12 -27.21 -32.35 18.14
C VAL A 12 -28.08 -32.55 16.89
N ILE A 13 -28.09 -31.60 15.97
CA ILE A 13 -28.89 -31.62 14.75
C ILE A 13 -28.18 -32.46 13.69
N GLY A 14 -28.79 -33.58 13.26
CA GLY A 14 -28.33 -34.33 12.09
C GLY A 14 -28.78 -33.65 10.79
N GLU A 15 -30.06 -33.40 10.65
CA GLU A 15 -30.66 -32.63 9.57
C GLU A 15 -31.93 -31.94 10.07
N ALA A 16 -32.08 -30.68 9.69
CA ALA A 16 -33.27 -29.89 9.97
C ALA A 16 -33.50 -28.84 8.88
N ARG A 17 -34.76 -28.63 8.52
CA ARG A 17 -35.23 -27.53 7.67
C ARG A 17 -36.25 -26.73 8.47
N LEU A 18 -36.04 -25.45 8.53
CA LEU A 18 -36.84 -24.51 9.31
C LEU A 18 -37.45 -23.50 8.35
N PRO A 19 -38.68 -23.71 7.91
CA PRO A 19 -39.38 -22.72 7.13
C PRO A 19 -39.71 -21.52 8.06
N LEU A 20 -39.33 -20.35 7.63
CA LEU A 20 -39.55 -19.07 8.30
C LEU A 20 -40.36 -18.21 7.33
N GLY A 21 -41.48 -17.72 7.75
CA GLY A 21 -42.32 -16.87 6.90
C GLY A 21 -42.37 -15.43 7.41
N PRO A 22 -43.05 -14.55 6.70
CA PRO A 22 -43.33 -13.22 7.22
C PRO A 22 -44.18 -13.29 8.49
N GLY A 23 -43.91 -12.42 9.43
CA GLY A 23 -44.62 -12.36 10.73
C GLY A 23 -43.78 -12.96 11.86
N PHE A 24 -44.46 -13.56 12.82
CA PHE A 24 -43.86 -14.08 14.05
C PHE A 24 -43.72 -15.62 13.98
N THR A 25 -42.52 -16.12 14.18
CA THR A 25 -42.22 -17.56 14.26
C THR A 25 -41.64 -17.86 15.65
N ALA A 26 -42.22 -18.80 16.37
CA ALA A 26 -41.71 -19.27 17.67
C ALA A 26 -41.09 -20.67 17.53
N ILE A 27 -39.84 -20.82 17.96
CA ILE A 27 -39.12 -22.10 18.03
C ILE A 27 -39.18 -22.57 19.46
N THR A 28 -39.98 -23.65 19.69
CA THR A 28 -40.21 -24.24 21.03
C THR A 28 -39.59 -25.65 21.09
N GLY A 29 -39.36 -26.13 22.31
CA GLY A 29 -38.82 -27.49 22.54
C GLY A 29 -38.16 -27.59 23.91
N GLU A 30 -37.84 -28.80 24.33
CA GLU A 30 -37.14 -29.10 25.57
C GLU A 30 -35.73 -28.57 25.63
N THR A 31 -35.13 -28.45 26.82
CA THR A 31 -33.73 -28.10 26.98
C THR A 31 -32.85 -29.16 26.37
N GLY A 32 -31.90 -28.75 25.51
CA GLY A 32 -31.04 -29.70 24.77
C GLY A 32 -31.59 -30.16 23.40
N ALA A 33 -32.84 -29.85 23.02
CA ALA A 33 -33.43 -30.19 21.75
C ALA A 33 -32.89 -29.47 20.52
N GLY A 34 -31.81 -28.69 20.65
CA GLY A 34 -31.16 -28.00 19.54
C GLY A 34 -31.58 -26.56 19.29
N LYS A 35 -32.43 -25.95 20.16
CA LYS A 35 -32.82 -24.52 20.00
C LYS A 35 -31.62 -23.57 19.86
N THR A 36 -30.62 -23.74 20.72
CA THR A 36 -29.39 -22.95 20.68
C THR A 36 -28.61 -23.19 19.39
N MET A 37 -28.66 -24.39 18.83
CA MET A 37 -27.99 -24.72 17.56
C MET A 37 -28.62 -24.00 16.37
N VAL A 38 -29.91 -23.66 16.42
CA VAL A 38 -30.56 -22.84 15.38
C VAL A 38 -30.03 -21.41 15.43
N VAL A 39 -29.85 -20.84 16.63
CA VAL A 39 -29.25 -19.52 16.79
C VAL A 39 -27.79 -19.52 16.34
N SER A 40 -27.03 -20.57 16.71
CA SER A 40 -25.64 -20.72 16.23
C SER A 40 -25.56 -20.89 14.71
N ALA A 41 -26.51 -21.62 14.10
CA ALA A 41 -26.59 -21.76 12.65
C ALA A 41 -26.82 -20.39 11.98
N LEU A 42 -27.74 -19.60 12.50
CA LEU A 42 -27.97 -18.24 12.02
C LEU A 42 -26.72 -17.39 12.17
N GLY A 43 -26.04 -17.41 13.33
CA GLY A 43 -24.79 -16.70 13.56
C GLY A 43 -23.70 -17.06 12.54
N LEU A 44 -23.58 -18.33 12.17
CA LEU A 44 -22.65 -18.78 11.13
C LEU A 44 -22.97 -18.19 9.76
N LEU A 45 -24.24 -18.08 9.39
CA LEU A 45 -24.68 -17.44 8.14
C LEU A 45 -24.45 -15.91 8.18
N LEU A 46 -24.44 -15.32 9.35
CA LEU A 46 -24.15 -13.90 9.57
C LEU A 46 -22.65 -13.59 9.77
N GLY A 47 -21.77 -14.56 9.53
CA GLY A 47 -20.33 -14.37 9.55
C GLY A 47 -19.64 -14.56 10.90
N GLU A 48 -20.35 -15.09 11.92
CA GLU A 48 -19.74 -15.40 13.20
C GLU A 48 -18.59 -16.43 13.06
N ARG A 49 -17.73 -16.43 14.07
CA ARG A 49 -16.59 -17.35 14.13
C ARG A 49 -17.08 -18.79 14.23
N SER A 50 -16.58 -19.65 13.34
CA SER A 50 -16.87 -21.08 13.36
C SER A 50 -15.96 -21.82 14.34
N ASP A 51 -16.55 -22.78 15.07
CA ASP A 51 -15.82 -23.75 15.90
C ASP A 51 -16.04 -25.16 15.35
N ALA A 52 -14.96 -25.90 15.09
CA ALA A 52 -15.03 -27.29 14.68
C ALA A 52 -15.71 -28.20 15.74
N ALA A 53 -15.67 -27.81 17.02
CA ALA A 53 -16.38 -28.50 18.10
C ALA A 53 -17.91 -28.45 17.94
N ALA A 54 -18.44 -27.53 17.15
CA ALA A 54 -19.87 -27.46 16.85
C ALA A 54 -20.32 -28.50 15.83
N ILE A 55 -19.42 -29.22 15.16
CA ILE A 55 -19.76 -30.30 14.23
C ILE A 55 -20.29 -31.50 14.98
N ARG A 56 -21.36 -32.14 14.45
CA ARG A 56 -21.93 -33.37 15.00
C ARG A 56 -20.88 -34.47 15.08
N SER A 57 -20.78 -35.12 16.24
CA SER A 57 -19.86 -36.23 16.46
C SER A 57 -20.01 -37.31 15.38
N GLY A 58 -18.91 -37.74 14.77
CA GLY A 58 -18.87 -38.70 13.68
C GLY A 58 -19.14 -38.13 12.28
N SER A 59 -19.36 -36.81 12.15
CA SER A 59 -19.54 -36.18 10.84
C SER A 59 -18.27 -35.47 10.39
N ALA A 60 -17.99 -35.48 9.08
CA ALA A 60 -16.81 -34.83 8.49
C ALA A 60 -16.98 -33.34 8.37
N GLN A 61 -18.21 -32.85 8.27
CA GLN A 61 -18.52 -31.43 8.11
C GLN A 61 -19.93 -31.09 8.59
N ALA A 62 -20.10 -29.81 8.99
CA ALA A 62 -21.40 -29.18 9.19
C ALA A 62 -21.68 -28.23 8.03
N ILE A 63 -22.94 -28.15 7.60
CA ILE A 63 -23.40 -27.24 6.54
C ILE A 63 -24.64 -26.52 7.04
N VAL A 64 -24.66 -25.19 6.83
CA VAL A 64 -25.82 -24.35 7.07
C VAL A 64 -26.09 -23.55 5.81
N GLU A 65 -27.34 -23.53 5.37
CA GLU A 65 -27.82 -22.70 4.26
C GLU A 65 -29.02 -21.90 4.71
N GLY A 66 -29.09 -20.66 4.26
CA GLY A 66 -30.22 -19.77 4.46
C GLY A 66 -30.71 -19.22 3.13
N HIS A 67 -32.03 -19.12 3.01
CA HIS A 67 -32.71 -18.53 1.86
C HIS A 67 -33.36 -17.24 2.30
N TRP A 68 -33.08 -16.18 1.57
CA TRP A 68 -33.63 -14.85 1.81
C TRP A 68 -34.34 -14.32 0.56
N LEU A 69 -35.44 -13.63 0.79
CA LEU A 69 -36.07 -12.77 -0.19
C LEU A 69 -35.64 -11.32 0.09
N ILE A 70 -34.93 -10.72 -0.86
CA ILE A 70 -34.38 -9.37 -0.78
C ILE A 70 -34.89 -8.49 -1.89
N ASP A 71 -34.71 -7.19 -1.77
CA ASP A 71 -34.95 -6.25 -2.88
C ASP A 71 -33.82 -6.43 -3.92
N PRO A 72 -34.16 -6.81 -5.18
CA PRO A 72 -33.16 -7.02 -6.21
C PRO A 72 -32.38 -5.77 -6.62
N ASP A 73 -32.91 -4.58 -6.33
CA ASP A 73 -32.28 -3.29 -6.62
C ASP A 73 -31.72 -2.62 -5.34
N GLY A 74 -31.79 -3.33 -4.20
CA GLY A 74 -31.33 -2.84 -2.92
C GLY A 74 -29.83 -3.03 -2.68
N ALA A 75 -29.32 -2.35 -1.65
CA ALA A 75 -27.90 -2.37 -1.27
C ALA A 75 -27.35 -3.78 -0.98
N VAL A 76 -28.18 -4.70 -0.47
CA VAL A 76 -27.79 -6.11 -0.27
C VAL A 76 -27.50 -6.79 -1.59
N ALA A 77 -28.38 -6.63 -2.58
CA ALA A 77 -28.21 -7.22 -3.91
C ALA A 77 -26.99 -6.65 -4.64
N GLU A 78 -26.76 -5.34 -4.53
CA GLU A 78 -25.56 -4.70 -5.06
C GLU A 78 -24.30 -5.29 -4.43
N ARG A 79 -24.27 -5.40 -3.10
CA ARG A 79 -23.11 -5.99 -2.38
C ARG A 79 -22.86 -7.46 -2.74
N VAL A 80 -23.91 -8.23 -3.01
CA VAL A 80 -23.79 -9.64 -3.47
C VAL A 80 -23.14 -9.67 -4.85
N ARG A 81 -23.59 -8.84 -5.79
CA ARG A 81 -23.01 -8.74 -7.14
C ARG A 81 -21.55 -8.32 -7.10
N ASP A 82 -21.17 -7.36 -6.25
CA ASP A 82 -19.79 -6.94 -6.03
C ASP A 82 -18.89 -8.09 -5.53
N ALA A 83 -19.46 -9.00 -4.74
CA ALA A 83 -18.78 -10.22 -4.30
C ALA A 83 -18.76 -11.33 -5.36
N GLY A 84 -19.31 -11.08 -6.56
CA GLY A 84 -19.39 -12.02 -7.67
C GLY A 84 -20.53 -13.05 -7.56
N GLY A 85 -21.44 -12.87 -6.59
CA GLY A 85 -22.62 -13.70 -6.41
C GLY A 85 -23.79 -13.26 -7.31
N ASP A 86 -24.81 -14.09 -7.38
CA ASP A 86 -26.01 -13.81 -8.16
C ASP A 86 -27.26 -13.70 -7.27
N VAL A 87 -28.23 -12.90 -7.73
CA VAL A 87 -29.56 -12.71 -7.11
C VAL A 87 -30.59 -12.82 -8.23
N GLU A 88 -31.28 -13.95 -8.28
CA GLU A 88 -32.33 -14.19 -9.27
C GLU A 88 -33.71 -13.90 -8.66
N GLY A 89 -34.45 -12.96 -9.25
CA GLY A 89 -35.81 -12.65 -8.80
C GLY A 89 -35.93 -12.15 -7.34
N GLY A 90 -34.83 -11.69 -6.73
CA GLY A 90 -34.78 -11.31 -5.33
C GLY A 90 -34.44 -12.46 -4.37
N GLU A 91 -34.25 -13.69 -4.88
CA GLU A 91 -33.82 -14.82 -4.06
C GLU A 91 -32.30 -14.76 -3.84
N LEU A 92 -31.89 -14.84 -2.58
CA LEU A 92 -30.49 -14.91 -2.15
C LEU A 92 -30.25 -16.13 -1.29
N ILE A 93 -29.30 -16.98 -1.71
CA ILE A 93 -28.85 -18.13 -0.93
C ILE A 93 -27.48 -17.81 -0.32
N ILE A 94 -27.39 -17.95 1.00
CA ILE A 94 -26.15 -17.84 1.75
C ILE A 94 -25.83 -19.19 2.38
N GLY A 95 -24.62 -19.68 2.21
CA GLY A 95 -24.17 -20.95 2.75
C GLY A 95 -22.90 -20.84 3.58
N ARG A 96 -22.80 -21.70 4.59
CA ARG A 96 -21.59 -21.88 5.40
C ARG A 96 -21.30 -23.34 5.61
N SER A 97 -20.09 -23.79 5.29
CA SER A 97 -19.61 -25.13 5.62
C SER A 97 -18.38 -25.06 6.52
N ILE A 98 -18.31 -25.99 7.48
CA ILE A 98 -17.20 -26.11 8.43
C ILE A 98 -16.75 -27.58 8.38
N SER A 99 -15.48 -27.85 8.11
CA SER A 99 -14.92 -29.20 8.15
C SER A 99 -14.33 -29.54 9.53
N ALA A 100 -14.21 -30.82 9.84
CA ALA A 100 -13.62 -31.33 11.08
C ALA A 100 -12.14 -30.86 11.26
N GLU A 101 -11.44 -30.57 10.16
CA GLU A 101 -10.08 -30.00 10.16
C GLU A 101 -10.06 -28.48 10.46
N GLY A 102 -11.21 -27.89 10.76
CA GLY A 102 -11.32 -26.47 11.09
C GLY A 102 -11.38 -25.53 9.88
N ARG A 103 -11.38 -26.06 8.65
CA ARG A 103 -11.55 -25.22 7.46
C ARG A 103 -13.00 -24.78 7.33
N SER A 104 -13.19 -23.50 7.06
CA SER A 104 -14.51 -22.90 6.88
C SER A 104 -14.63 -22.22 5.52
N ARG A 105 -15.76 -22.45 4.85
CA ARG A 105 -16.08 -21.89 3.54
C ARG A 105 -17.43 -21.18 3.60
N ALA A 106 -17.50 -20.00 3.01
CA ALA A 106 -18.72 -19.23 2.85
C ALA A 106 -19.12 -19.18 1.37
N THR A 107 -20.41 -19.19 1.09
CA THR A 107 -20.98 -19.00 -0.25
C THR A 107 -22.10 -17.98 -0.19
N VAL A 108 -22.19 -17.11 -1.20
CA VAL A 108 -23.21 -16.08 -1.35
C VAL A 108 -23.63 -16.06 -2.82
N GLY A 109 -24.93 -16.22 -3.09
CA GLY A 109 -25.43 -16.24 -4.47
C GLY A 109 -24.69 -17.23 -5.35
N GLY A 110 -24.46 -18.46 -4.85
CA GLY A 110 -23.77 -19.54 -5.57
C GLY A 110 -22.24 -19.41 -5.71
N ARG A 111 -21.61 -18.34 -5.20
CA ARG A 111 -20.17 -18.12 -5.27
C ARG A 111 -19.48 -18.23 -3.92
N THR A 112 -18.28 -18.80 -3.90
CA THR A 112 -17.44 -18.81 -2.70
C THR A 112 -16.89 -17.41 -2.43
N THR A 113 -17.07 -16.92 -1.21
CA THR A 113 -16.69 -15.56 -0.79
C THR A 113 -15.90 -15.59 0.53
N PRO A 114 -15.15 -14.53 0.85
CA PRO A 114 -14.61 -14.36 2.20
C PRO A 114 -15.72 -14.29 3.25
N VAL A 115 -15.44 -14.78 4.47
CA VAL A 115 -16.41 -14.76 5.58
C VAL A 115 -16.81 -13.33 5.99
N SER A 116 -15.93 -12.36 5.81
CA SER A 116 -16.24 -10.96 6.06
C SER A 116 -17.45 -10.45 5.29
N VAL A 117 -17.67 -10.96 4.06
CA VAL A 117 -18.84 -10.61 3.25
C VAL A 117 -20.14 -11.06 3.93
N LEU A 118 -20.13 -12.23 4.60
CA LEU A 118 -21.29 -12.68 5.37
C LEU A 118 -21.61 -11.73 6.53
N GLY A 119 -20.59 -11.19 7.21
CA GLY A 119 -20.76 -10.21 8.27
C GLY A 119 -21.40 -8.93 7.76
N GLU A 120 -20.87 -8.39 6.66
CA GLU A 120 -21.38 -7.17 6.01
C GLU A 120 -22.85 -7.32 5.56
N LEU A 121 -23.18 -8.45 4.93
CA LEU A 121 -24.56 -8.78 4.55
C LEU A 121 -25.44 -9.01 5.77
N GLY A 122 -24.91 -9.73 6.76
CA GLY A 122 -25.62 -10.04 8.00
C GLY A 122 -26.13 -8.82 8.76
N GLU A 123 -25.33 -7.76 8.79
CA GLU A 123 -25.72 -6.48 9.39
C GLU A 123 -26.98 -5.85 8.75
N GLN A 124 -27.21 -6.12 7.48
CA GLN A 124 -28.34 -5.59 6.72
C GLN A 124 -29.53 -6.55 6.68
N LEU A 125 -29.28 -7.87 6.72
CA LEU A 125 -30.30 -8.89 6.58
C LEU A 125 -31.06 -9.21 7.86
N VAL A 126 -30.36 -9.29 8.99
CA VAL A 126 -30.92 -9.79 10.25
C VAL A 126 -30.40 -9.00 11.44
N VAL A 127 -31.29 -8.70 12.37
CA VAL A 127 -30.91 -8.16 13.68
C VAL A 127 -31.15 -9.28 14.72
N VAL A 128 -30.08 -9.77 15.32
CA VAL A 128 -30.15 -10.76 16.41
C VAL A 128 -30.16 -10.02 17.74
N HIS A 129 -31.17 -10.26 18.57
CA HIS A 129 -31.26 -9.75 19.94
C HIS A 129 -31.04 -10.90 20.92
N GLY A 130 -29.83 -10.98 21.50
CA GLY A 130 -29.47 -11.95 22.53
C GLY A 130 -29.08 -11.26 23.85
N GLN A 131 -28.80 -12.04 24.86
CA GLN A 131 -28.33 -11.51 26.16
C GLN A 131 -26.97 -10.77 26.05
N SER A 132 -26.22 -11.00 24.95
CA SER A 132 -24.89 -10.41 24.68
C SER A 132 -24.92 -9.22 23.71
N ASP A 133 -26.05 -8.91 23.07
CA ASP A 133 -26.10 -8.08 21.86
C ASP A 133 -26.41 -6.58 22.07
N GLN A 134 -26.11 -6.04 23.22
CA GLN A 134 -26.05 -4.58 23.38
C GLN A 134 -24.90 -3.91 22.58
N ILE A 135 -24.19 -4.70 21.75
CA ILE A 135 -22.99 -4.27 21.04
C ILE A 135 -23.30 -3.28 19.91
N ARG A 136 -24.43 -3.43 19.23
CA ARG A 136 -24.79 -2.63 18.06
C ARG A 136 -25.01 -1.14 18.35
N LEU A 137 -25.54 -0.80 19.52
CA LEU A 137 -25.73 0.60 19.97
C LEU A 137 -24.55 1.16 20.77
N ARG A 138 -23.46 0.41 20.93
CA ARG A 138 -22.23 0.92 21.59
C ARG A 138 -21.38 1.80 20.68
N SER A 139 -21.50 1.66 19.39
CA SER A 139 -20.79 2.49 18.41
C SER A 139 -21.54 3.81 18.21
N ALA A 140 -20.85 4.94 18.35
CA ALA A 140 -21.41 6.26 18.08
C ALA A 140 -21.94 6.37 16.63
N THR A 141 -21.33 5.67 15.70
CA THR A 141 -21.77 5.59 14.31
C THR A 141 -23.13 4.89 14.19
N ALA A 142 -23.30 3.72 14.82
CA ALA A 142 -24.54 2.98 14.79
C ALA A 142 -25.70 3.73 15.51
N GLN A 143 -25.39 4.45 16.60
CA GLN A 143 -26.35 5.31 17.26
C GLN A 143 -26.84 6.43 16.34
N ARG A 144 -25.92 7.09 15.64
CA ARG A 144 -26.26 8.14 14.68
C ARG A 144 -27.08 7.60 13.53
N GLU A 145 -26.68 6.47 12.92
CA GLU A 145 -27.42 5.85 11.82
C GLU A 145 -28.84 5.43 12.24
N ALA A 146 -29.02 4.93 13.47
CA ALA A 146 -30.34 4.62 13.98
C ALA A 146 -31.20 5.89 14.14
N LEU A 147 -30.61 6.97 14.63
CA LEU A 147 -31.27 8.27 14.77
C LEU A 147 -31.63 8.87 13.41
N ASP A 148 -30.68 8.84 12.44
CA ASP A 148 -30.89 9.33 11.08
C ASP A 148 -32.01 8.55 10.38
N ARG A 149 -32.05 7.22 10.57
CA ARG A 149 -33.11 6.37 10.04
C ARG A 149 -34.47 6.65 10.65
N PHE A 150 -34.52 6.92 11.97
CA PHE A 150 -35.74 7.32 12.66
C PHE A 150 -36.29 8.68 12.18
N ALA A 151 -35.39 9.61 11.85
CA ALA A 151 -35.77 10.94 11.35
C ALA A 151 -36.35 10.94 9.91
N GLY A 152 -36.17 9.82 9.18
CA GLY A 152 -36.84 9.58 7.91
C GLY A 152 -36.19 10.23 6.69
N SER A 153 -36.94 10.24 5.58
CA SER A 153 -36.44 10.62 4.25
C SER A 153 -36.03 12.09 4.12
N GLU A 154 -36.66 12.98 4.88
CA GLU A 154 -36.35 14.42 4.85
C GLU A 154 -34.92 14.67 5.36
N LEU A 155 -34.58 14.08 6.52
CA LEU A 155 -33.20 14.16 7.04
C LEU A 155 -32.19 13.45 6.12
N ALA A 156 -32.57 12.30 5.55
CA ALA A 156 -31.70 11.57 4.64
C ALA A 156 -31.27 12.41 3.42
N ALA A 157 -32.18 13.20 2.85
CA ALA A 157 -31.88 14.12 1.75
C ALA A 157 -30.89 15.23 2.17
N ILE A 158 -31.10 15.80 3.38
CA ILE A 158 -30.20 16.84 3.92
C ILE A 158 -28.81 16.27 4.19
N VAL A 159 -28.73 15.08 4.79
CA VAL A 159 -27.47 14.40 5.07
C VAL A 159 -26.73 14.07 3.77
N GLY A 160 -27.43 13.62 2.73
CA GLY A 160 -26.85 13.37 1.40
C GLY A 160 -26.19 14.64 0.80
N THR A 161 -26.92 15.76 0.84
CA THR A 161 -26.39 17.05 0.39
C THR A 161 -25.18 17.50 1.21
N TYR A 162 -25.25 17.37 2.52
CA TYR A 162 -24.14 17.68 3.42
C TYR A 162 -22.89 16.84 3.09
N GLN A 163 -23.05 15.53 2.91
CA GLN A 163 -21.94 14.61 2.59
C GLN A 163 -21.29 14.95 1.26
N GLU A 164 -22.06 15.37 0.26
CA GLU A 164 -21.53 15.80 -1.03
C GLU A 164 -20.68 17.07 -0.88
N VAL A 165 -21.21 18.09 -0.22
CA VAL A 165 -20.49 19.35 0.03
C VAL A 165 -19.24 19.12 0.87
N PHE A 166 -19.33 18.29 1.90
CA PHE A 166 -18.20 17.96 2.78
C PHE A 166 -17.07 17.24 2.02
N ARG A 167 -17.41 16.26 1.15
CA ARG A 167 -16.41 15.60 0.29
C ARG A 167 -15.71 16.57 -0.66
N ARG A 168 -16.45 17.50 -1.25
CA ARG A 168 -15.87 18.54 -2.10
C ARG A 168 -14.95 19.47 -1.31
N TRP A 169 -15.37 19.85 -0.11
CA TRP A 169 -14.52 20.65 0.77
C TRP A 169 -13.21 19.94 1.14
N GLN A 170 -13.28 18.66 1.53
CA GLN A 170 -12.08 17.88 1.82
C GLN A 170 -11.14 17.76 0.60
N ALA A 171 -11.68 17.52 -0.58
CA ALA A 171 -10.89 17.43 -1.81
C ALA A 171 -10.18 18.75 -2.10
N ASN A 172 -10.88 19.88 -2.04
CA ASN A 172 -10.32 21.21 -2.24
C ASN A 172 -9.26 21.57 -1.17
N GLN A 173 -9.49 21.17 0.09
CA GLN A 173 -8.51 21.38 1.16
C GLN A 173 -7.22 20.59 0.87
N GLY A 174 -7.33 19.33 0.46
CA GLY A 174 -6.17 18.51 0.10
C GLY A 174 -5.42 19.08 -1.11
N GLU A 175 -6.11 19.58 -2.12
CA GLU A 175 -5.49 20.24 -3.28
C GLU A 175 -4.75 21.53 -2.87
N LEU A 176 -5.36 22.32 -2.00
CA LEU A 176 -4.73 23.54 -1.46
C LEU A 176 -3.45 23.21 -0.69
N ASP A 177 -3.46 22.20 0.16
CA ASP A 177 -2.30 21.78 0.94
C ASP A 177 -1.15 21.34 0.03
N VAL A 178 -1.44 20.62 -1.06
CA VAL A 178 -0.47 20.24 -2.08
C VAL A 178 0.12 21.47 -2.78
N LEU A 179 -0.72 22.42 -3.20
CA LEU A 179 -0.28 23.65 -3.87
C LEU A 179 0.62 24.51 -2.96
N ILE A 180 0.28 24.63 -1.68
CA ILE A 180 1.10 25.34 -0.69
C ILE A 180 2.47 24.65 -0.55
N ALA A 181 2.49 23.33 -0.37
CA ALA A 181 3.74 22.59 -0.23
C ALA A 181 4.62 22.68 -1.49
N GLU A 182 4.02 22.67 -2.67
CA GLU A 182 4.73 22.84 -3.94
C GLU A 182 5.29 24.25 -4.11
N SER A 183 4.56 25.27 -3.71
CA SER A 183 5.02 26.67 -3.72
C SER A 183 6.24 26.87 -2.84
N ASP A 184 6.24 26.34 -1.62
CA ASP A 184 7.36 26.42 -0.69
C ASP A 184 8.60 25.67 -1.20
N ARG A 185 8.40 24.54 -1.89
CA ARG A 185 9.49 23.80 -2.51
C ARG A 185 10.12 24.61 -3.64
N ARG A 186 9.30 25.19 -4.53
CA ARG A 186 9.78 26.00 -5.66
C ARG A 186 10.48 27.27 -5.19
N ALA A 187 10.00 27.88 -4.11
CA ALA A 187 10.65 29.07 -3.54
C ALA A 187 12.05 28.76 -3.01
N ARG A 188 12.23 27.63 -2.33
CA ARG A 188 13.56 27.17 -1.86
C ARG A 188 14.49 26.83 -3.03
N GLU A 189 14.01 26.09 -4.01
CA GLU A 189 14.78 25.75 -5.20
C GLU A 189 15.23 27.00 -5.97
N ALA A 190 14.36 28.00 -6.09
CA ALA A 190 14.70 29.27 -6.72
C ALA A 190 15.79 30.06 -5.95
N GLU A 191 15.77 29.99 -4.62
CA GLU A 191 16.80 30.59 -3.80
C GLU A 191 18.14 29.87 -3.92
N ASP A 192 18.14 28.57 -3.87
CA ASP A 192 19.34 27.73 -4.07
C ASP A 192 19.98 28.01 -5.45
N LEU A 193 19.15 28.13 -6.48
CA LEU A 193 19.63 28.47 -7.84
C LEU A 193 20.18 29.87 -7.93
N ARG A 194 19.61 30.86 -7.23
CA ARG A 194 20.16 32.22 -7.18
C ARG A 194 21.54 32.25 -6.52
N VAL A 195 21.70 31.53 -5.40
CA VAL A 195 23.00 31.45 -4.72
C VAL A 195 24.03 30.79 -5.64
N ALA A 196 23.69 29.62 -6.25
CA ALA A 196 24.60 28.94 -7.17
C ALA A 196 24.97 29.81 -8.39
N THR A 197 24.00 30.56 -8.93
CA THR A 197 24.26 31.49 -10.04
C THR A 197 25.21 32.62 -9.62
N ALA A 198 25.00 33.20 -8.43
CA ALA A 198 25.87 34.25 -7.91
C ALA A 198 27.32 33.75 -7.67
N GLU A 199 27.49 32.50 -7.22
CA GLU A 199 28.80 31.87 -7.06
C GLU A 199 29.52 31.70 -8.41
N ILE A 200 28.79 31.22 -9.44
CA ILE A 200 29.33 31.06 -10.79
C ILE A 200 29.72 32.44 -11.38
N GLU A 201 28.86 33.47 -11.21
CA GLU A 201 29.13 34.82 -11.68
C GLU A 201 30.33 35.42 -10.96
N ALA A 202 30.46 35.19 -9.64
CA ALA A 202 31.61 35.68 -8.87
C ALA A 202 32.92 34.99 -9.26
N ALA A 203 32.89 33.73 -9.59
CA ALA A 203 34.03 32.99 -10.11
C ALA A 203 34.43 33.45 -11.53
N ALA A 204 33.46 33.98 -12.28
CA ALA A 204 33.63 34.46 -13.66
C ALA A 204 34.44 33.53 -14.56
N PRO A 205 34.10 32.25 -14.66
CA PRO A 205 34.87 31.24 -15.40
C PRO A 205 34.97 31.63 -16.87
N ARG A 206 36.15 31.43 -17.46
CA ARG A 206 36.40 31.68 -18.87
C ARG A 206 36.42 30.36 -19.64
N ARG A 207 36.04 30.39 -20.91
CA ARG A 207 36.05 29.23 -21.77
C ARG A 207 37.49 28.74 -21.95
N GLY A 208 37.74 27.47 -21.61
CA GLY A 208 39.04 26.80 -21.69
C GLY A 208 39.93 27.01 -20.47
N GLU A 209 39.47 27.75 -19.44
CA GLU A 209 40.22 28.00 -18.19
C GLU A 209 40.49 26.72 -17.41
N ASP A 210 39.61 25.74 -17.51
CA ASP A 210 39.74 24.41 -16.91
C ASP A 210 40.91 23.65 -17.51
N GLU A 211 41.07 23.69 -18.85
CA GLU A 211 42.22 23.11 -19.54
C GLU A 211 43.54 23.83 -19.17
N GLU A 212 43.58 25.18 -19.20
CA GLU A 212 44.73 25.94 -18.77
C GLU A 212 45.14 25.67 -17.30
N LEU A 213 44.16 25.55 -16.41
CA LEU A 213 44.43 25.21 -15.02
C LEU A 213 44.89 23.79 -14.82
N ALA A 214 44.37 22.82 -15.60
CA ALA A 214 44.81 21.44 -15.56
C ALA A 214 46.27 21.31 -15.98
N GLU A 215 46.68 21.95 -17.12
CA GLU A 215 48.07 21.99 -17.59
C GLU A 215 48.98 22.62 -16.54
N ARG A 216 48.55 23.73 -15.96
CA ARG A 216 49.32 24.43 -14.91
C ARG A 216 49.50 23.59 -13.64
N VAL A 217 48.48 22.84 -13.23
CA VAL A 217 48.55 21.89 -12.09
C VAL A 217 49.55 20.79 -12.41
N GLU A 218 49.46 20.18 -13.60
CA GLU A 218 50.39 19.14 -14.04
C GLU A 218 51.84 19.64 -14.03
N ARG A 219 52.08 20.81 -14.61
CA ARG A 219 53.41 21.46 -14.62
C ARG A 219 53.92 21.69 -13.20
N LEU A 220 53.09 22.26 -12.30
CA LEU A 220 53.47 22.52 -10.91
C LEU A 220 53.74 21.24 -10.12
N THR A 221 52.98 20.19 -10.34
CA THR A 221 53.17 18.88 -9.71
C THR A 221 54.48 18.23 -10.08
N ASN A 222 54.90 18.39 -11.35
CA ASN A 222 56.15 17.85 -11.87
C ASN A 222 57.34 18.85 -11.81
N LEU A 223 57.17 20.01 -11.13
CA LEU A 223 58.16 21.10 -11.08
C LEU A 223 59.53 20.63 -10.60
N GLU A 224 59.59 19.73 -9.61
CA GLU A 224 60.82 19.23 -9.04
C GLU A 224 61.58 18.33 -10.03
N ASP A 225 60.83 17.45 -10.74
CA ASP A 225 61.41 16.60 -11.77
C ASP A 225 61.95 17.41 -12.96
N LEU A 226 61.20 18.47 -13.36
CA LEU A 226 61.65 19.42 -14.37
C LEU A 226 62.92 20.15 -13.96
N ARG A 227 62.98 20.57 -12.70
CA ARG A 227 64.14 21.27 -12.11
C ARG A 227 65.37 20.35 -12.08
N ILE A 228 65.19 19.12 -11.65
CA ILE A 228 66.28 18.12 -11.62
C ILE A 228 66.78 17.80 -13.04
N ALA A 229 65.88 17.60 -13.99
CA ALA A 229 66.24 17.32 -15.37
C ALA A 229 66.99 18.51 -16.02
N ALA A 230 66.52 19.73 -15.81
CA ALA A 230 67.19 20.93 -16.32
C ALA A 230 68.59 21.14 -15.68
N SER A 231 68.71 20.90 -14.36
CA SER A 231 70.01 20.95 -13.68
C SER A 231 71.00 19.94 -14.22
N HIS A 232 70.57 18.71 -14.40
CA HIS A 232 71.42 17.66 -15.02
C HIS A 232 71.81 17.98 -16.44
N ALA A 233 70.90 18.52 -17.23
CA ALA A 233 71.20 18.92 -18.61
C ALA A 233 72.30 20.04 -18.62
N VAL A 234 72.17 21.02 -17.73
CA VAL A 234 73.20 22.09 -17.58
C VAL A 234 74.54 21.49 -17.14
N ASP A 235 74.53 20.59 -16.15
CA ASP A 235 75.77 19.96 -15.69
C ASP A 235 76.49 19.12 -16.78
N LEU A 236 75.71 18.40 -17.59
CA LEU A 236 76.22 17.62 -18.73
C LEU A 236 76.79 18.52 -19.84
N VAL A 237 76.15 19.65 -20.13
CA VAL A 237 76.59 20.58 -21.20
C VAL A 237 77.71 21.48 -20.72
N SER A 238 77.75 21.90 -19.45
CA SER A 238 78.77 22.81 -18.91
C SER A 238 80.11 22.12 -18.60
N GLY A 239 80.14 20.80 -18.60
CA GLY A 239 81.39 20.06 -18.42
C GLY A 239 82.07 20.16 -17.06
N GLN A 240 81.31 20.61 -15.99
CA GLN A 240 81.93 20.88 -14.66
C GLN A 240 82.32 19.61 -13.88
N ASN A 241 82.00 18.39 -14.38
CA ASN A 241 82.24 17.13 -13.68
C ASN A 241 83.02 16.09 -14.51
N SER A 242 83.87 16.48 -15.43
CA SER A 242 84.55 15.50 -16.31
C SER A 242 86.05 15.36 -16.06
N ASP A 243 86.41 14.40 -15.22
CA ASP A 243 87.72 13.69 -15.33
C ASP A 243 87.72 12.54 -16.36
N GLU A 244 86.58 12.28 -17.05
CA GLU A 244 86.44 11.34 -18.15
C GLU A 244 86.06 12.07 -19.42
N VAL A 245 86.87 11.83 -20.51
CA VAL A 245 86.68 12.40 -21.83
C VAL A 245 85.42 11.82 -22.48
N ALA A 246 84.28 12.39 -22.12
CA ALA A 246 83.04 12.08 -22.83
C ALA A 246 82.90 12.97 -24.05
N ASP A 247 82.61 12.33 -25.22
CA ASP A 247 82.36 13.06 -26.48
C ASP A 247 81.19 14.05 -26.25
N ALA A 248 81.37 15.31 -26.68
CA ALA A 248 80.34 16.37 -26.52
C ALA A 248 78.98 16.00 -27.14
N LEU A 249 78.99 15.19 -28.21
CA LEU A 249 77.79 14.64 -28.81
C LEU A 249 77.07 13.66 -27.90
N SER A 250 77.78 12.83 -27.16
CA SER A 250 77.25 11.89 -26.21
C SER A 250 76.62 12.61 -24.99
N LEU A 251 77.24 13.71 -24.52
CA LEU A 251 76.70 14.58 -23.47
C LEU A 251 75.43 15.28 -23.93
N LEU A 252 75.40 15.85 -25.13
CA LEU A 252 74.22 16.49 -25.72
C LEU A 252 73.07 15.51 -25.93
N ASP A 253 73.32 14.27 -26.42
CA ASP A 253 72.33 13.26 -26.61
C ASP A 253 71.71 12.79 -25.23
N THR A 254 72.57 12.74 -24.21
CA THR A 254 72.10 12.41 -22.84
C THR A 254 71.24 13.54 -22.26
N ALA A 255 71.67 14.81 -22.46
CA ALA A 255 70.88 15.99 -22.04
C ALA A 255 69.52 16.00 -22.79
N ARG A 256 69.50 15.77 -24.10
CA ARG A 256 68.28 15.67 -24.89
C ARG A 256 67.33 14.60 -24.34
N ARG A 257 67.82 13.40 -24.06
CA ARG A 257 66.99 12.32 -23.49
C ARG A 257 66.44 12.64 -22.11
N GLN A 258 67.16 13.39 -21.32
CA GLN A 258 66.69 13.87 -20.00
C GLN A 258 65.52 14.85 -20.17
N LEU A 259 65.63 15.80 -21.08
CA LEU A 259 64.57 16.78 -21.37
C LEU A 259 63.37 16.13 -22.04
N GLU A 260 63.58 15.23 -23.01
CA GLU A 260 62.49 14.50 -23.65
C GLU A 260 61.62 13.67 -22.67
N ARG A 261 62.21 13.19 -21.58
CA ARG A 261 61.47 12.46 -20.56
C ARG A 261 60.46 13.33 -19.81
N VAL A 262 60.72 14.61 -19.66
CA VAL A 262 59.87 15.57 -18.94
C VAL A 262 59.07 16.49 -19.86
N ALA A 263 59.38 16.50 -21.19
CA ALA A 263 58.64 17.25 -22.19
C ALA A 263 57.14 16.91 -22.27
N GLN A 264 56.75 15.70 -21.87
CA GLN A 264 55.35 15.29 -21.79
C GLN A 264 54.59 16.09 -20.69
N HIS A 265 55.32 16.71 -19.73
CA HIS A 265 54.74 17.49 -18.65
C HIS A 265 54.80 19.00 -18.90
N ASP A 266 55.54 19.44 -19.89
CA ASP A 266 55.63 20.84 -20.33
C ASP A 266 55.95 20.90 -21.83
N PRO A 267 54.94 21.18 -22.70
CA PRO A 267 55.10 21.23 -24.16
C PRO A 267 56.04 22.33 -24.68
N GLU A 268 56.41 23.29 -23.84
CA GLU A 268 57.32 24.40 -24.20
C GLU A 268 58.81 24.06 -23.98
N LEU A 269 59.11 22.91 -23.37
CA LEU A 269 60.44 22.37 -23.15
C LEU A 269 60.95 21.59 -24.37
#